data_b72db97ecb2f2e83ed91b820fa5fbdf4
#
_entry.id   b72db97ecb2f2e83ed91b820fa5fbdf4
#
_cell.length_a   1.000
_cell.length_b   1.000
_cell.length_c   1.000
_cell.angle_alpha   90.00
_cell.angle_beta   90.00
_cell.angle_gamma   90.00
#
_symmetry.space_group_name_H-M   'P 1'
#
loop_
_entity.id
_entity.type
_entity.pdbx_description
1 polymer ?
#
loop_
_entity_poly.entity_id
_entity_poly.type
_entity_poly.pdbx_seq_one_letter_code
_entity_poly.pdbx_strand_id
1 'polypeptide(L)'
;MKKAKTILSIVIALAMILGLASCKAQDKKAADAVAELIDAIYVQEWNEKTDEQCAAAKAAWDKLTDAQKELVEGEEADPDYFGRDTGDASKDDPRNADGIGKKEILVVSFGTSFNDSRAEDIKGIEDAIAKAYRDWDVRRAFTAQIIINHVQARDGEKIDNVKQALDRAVKSGVEVLVVQPTHLMHGAEYDELVEELEKYEDKIRTIVVAEPLLGEVGANASEINEDKEAVAKAVVKEAVRVSEYNSIDEAA
;
A
#
# COMPACT_ATOMS: atom_id res chain seq x y z
N MET A 1 -22.00 -38.36 -50.59
CA MET A 1 -21.18 -37.15 -50.40
C MET A 1 -21.72 -36.20 -49.34
N LYS A 2 -23.02 -35.88 -49.26
CA LYS A 2 -23.57 -34.94 -48.23
C LYS A 2 -23.34 -35.45 -46.78
N LYS A 3 -23.62 -36.73 -46.47
CA LYS A 3 -23.45 -37.31 -45.12
C LYS A 3 -21.98 -37.30 -44.63
N ALA A 4 -21.01 -37.50 -45.51
CA ALA A 4 -19.59 -37.47 -45.14
C ALA A 4 -19.12 -36.05 -44.78
N LYS A 5 -19.62 -35.03 -45.48
CA LYS A 5 -19.30 -33.62 -45.16
C LYS A 5 -19.90 -33.20 -43.82
N THR A 6 -21.11 -33.64 -43.49
CA THR A 6 -21.77 -33.36 -42.21
C THR A 6 -21.03 -34.02 -41.04
N ILE A 7 -20.60 -35.28 -41.19
CA ILE A 7 -19.83 -36.00 -40.17
C ILE A 7 -18.48 -35.29 -39.91
N LEU A 8 -17.77 -34.91 -40.98
CA LEU A 8 -16.49 -34.20 -40.89
C LEU A 8 -16.63 -32.86 -40.17
N SER A 9 -17.72 -32.12 -40.47
CA SER A 9 -17.98 -30.84 -39.79
C SER A 9 -18.29 -31.00 -38.30
N ILE A 10 -18.99 -32.08 -37.92
CA ILE A 10 -19.28 -32.39 -36.50
C ILE A 10 -18.01 -32.78 -35.77
N VAL A 11 -17.13 -33.58 -36.37
CA VAL A 11 -15.86 -34.00 -35.76
C VAL A 11 -14.92 -32.82 -35.57
N ILE A 12 -14.84 -31.90 -36.54
CA ILE A 12 -14.05 -30.66 -36.43
C ILE A 12 -14.62 -29.76 -35.34
N ALA A 13 -15.94 -29.59 -35.24
CA ALA A 13 -16.58 -28.81 -34.19
C ALA A 13 -16.35 -29.41 -32.78
N LEU A 14 -16.43 -30.75 -32.66
CA LEU A 14 -16.13 -31.42 -31.39
C LEU A 14 -14.65 -31.30 -31.00
N ALA A 15 -13.74 -31.41 -31.96
CA ALA A 15 -12.31 -31.24 -31.73
C ALA A 15 -11.96 -29.79 -31.31
N MET A 16 -12.64 -28.79 -31.89
CA MET A 16 -12.49 -27.40 -31.48
C MET A 16 -13.06 -27.16 -30.06
N ILE A 17 -14.21 -27.74 -29.72
CA ILE A 17 -14.81 -27.60 -28.39
C ILE A 17 -13.93 -28.29 -27.35
N LEU A 18 -13.38 -29.46 -27.60
CA LEU A 18 -12.46 -30.15 -26.70
C LEU A 18 -11.13 -29.41 -26.56
N GLY A 19 -10.62 -28.83 -27.65
CA GLY A 19 -9.43 -27.97 -27.63
C GLY A 19 -9.63 -26.71 -26.76
N LEU A 20 -10.75 -26.03 -26.91
CA LEU A 20 -11.10 -24.85 -26.12
C LEU A 20 -11.33 -25.16 -24.62
N ALA A 21 -11.94 -26.32 -24.32
CA ALA A 21 -12.12 -26.75 -22.94
C ALA A 21 -10.79 -27.10 -22.26
N SER A 22 -9.86 -27.73 -23.03
CA SER A 22 -8.51 -28.01 -22.51
C SER A 22 -7.69 -26.76 -22.28
N CYS A 23 -7.77 -25.74 -23.16
CA CYS A 23 -7.12 -24.44 -22.96
C CYS A 23 -7.66 -23.75 -21.73
N LYS A 24 -8.98 -23.63 -21.56
CA LYS A 24 -9.59 -23.01 -20.40
C LYS A 24 -9.21 -23.66 -19.07
N ALA A 25 -9.15 -24.98 -19.03
CA ALA A 25 -8.73 -25.70 -17.83
C ALA A 25 -7.24 -25.48 -17.49
N GLN A 26 -6.41 -25.34 -18.53
CA GLN A 26 -4.99 -25.03 -18.36
C GLN A 26 -4.78 -23.58 -17.92
N ASP A 27 -5.55 -22.64 -18.48
CA ASP A 27 -5.51 -21.23 -18.10
C ASP A 27 -5.93 -21.05 -16.64
N LYS A 28 -7.04 -21.70 -16.22
CA LYS A 28 -7.45 -21.66 -14.82
C LYS A 28 -6.39 -22.25 -13.89
N LYS A 29 -5.78 -23.37 -14.25
CA LYS A 29 -4.71 -23.98 -13.44
C LYS A 29 -3.49 -23.06 -13.30
N ALA A 30 -3.15 -22.31 -14.33
CA ALA A 30 -2.07 -21.33 -14.26
C ALA A 30 -2.44 -20.16 -13.34
N ALA A 31 -3.68 -19.69 -13.43
CA ALA A 31 -4.20 -18.63 -12.56
C ALA A 31 -4.28 -19.08 -11.10
N ASP A 32 -4.80 -20.29 -10.83
CA ASP A 32 -4.90 -20.85 -9.47
C ASP A 32 -3.51 -20.96 -8.80
N ALA A 33 -2.49 -21.37 -9.56
CA ALA A 33 -1.13 -21.47 -9.04
C ALA A 33 -0.52 -20.09 -8.68
N VAL A 34 -0.93 -19.04 -9.36
CA VAL A 34 -0.52 -17.66 -9.01
C VAL A 34 -1.33 -17.14 -7.83
N ALA A 35 -2.62 -17.43 -7.75
CA ALA A 35 -3.45 -17.10 -6.59
C ALA A 35 -2.87 -17.70 -5.31
N GLU A 36 -2.46 -18.98 -5.31
CA GLU A 36 -1.81 -19.61 -4.15
C GLU A 36 -0.53 -18.87 -3.71
N LEU A 37 0.27 -18.35 -4.65
CA LEU A 37 1.47 -17.59 -4.32
C LEU A 37 1.13 -16.21 -3.73
N ILE A 38 0.08 -15.56 -4.22
CA ILE A 38 -0.37 -14.26 -3.72
C ILE A 38 -0.98 -14.45 -2.31
N ASP A 39 -1.86 -15.42 -2.12
CA ASP A 39 -2.46 -15.70 -0.81
C ASP A 39 -1.39 -16.03 0.25
N ALA A 40 -0.30 -16.69 -0.14
CA ALA A 40 0.78 -17.07 0.77
C ALA A 40 1.62 -15.89 1.29
N ILE A 41 1.56 -14.72 0.68
CA ILE A 41 2.27 -13.50 1.10
C ILE A 41 1.37 -12.50 1.84
N TYR A 42 0.10 -12.79 1.98
CA TYR A 42 -0.85 -11.97 2.74
C TYR A 42 -0.74 -12.26 4.23
N VAL A 43 0.43 -11.96 4.79
CA VAL A 43 0.75 -12.21 6.19
C VAL A 43 0.93 -10.89 6.94
N GLN A 44 0.57 -10.91 8.22
CA GLN A 44 0.67 -9.73 9.09
C GLN A 44 2.11 -9.40 9.50
N GLU A 45 3.02 -10.36 9.42
CA GLU A 45 4.39 -10.20 9.88
C GLU A 45 5.40 -10.41 8.75
N TRP A 46 6.41 -9.54 8.69
CA TRP A 46 7.56 -9.73 7.83
C TRP A 46 8.50 -10.79 8.39
N ASN A 47 9.05 -11.61 7.50
CA ASN A 47 10.12 -12.55 7.83
C ASN A 47 11.18 -12.59 6.71
N GLU A 48 12.29 -13.28 6.94
CA GLU A 48 13.41 -13.35 5.98
C GLU A 48 13.06 -13.93 4.60
N LYS A 49 11.94 -14.64 4.47
CA LYS A 49 11.46 -15.23 3.20
C LYS A 49 10.49 -14.32 2.45
N THR A 50 9.96 -13.28 3.09
CA THR A 50 8.92 -12.41 2.52
C THR A 50 9.36 -11.81 1.18
N ASP A 51 10.58 -11.30 1.11
CA ASP A 51 11.14 -10.72 -0.13
C ASP A 51 11.20 -11.74 -1.27
N GLU A 52 11.63 -12.98 -0.98
CA GLU A 52 11.69 -14.06 -1.97
C GLU A 52 10.30 -14.49 -2.42
N GLN A 53 9.36 -14.59 -1.50
CA GLN A 53 7.96 -14.94 -1.79
C GLN A 53 7.27 -13.87 -2.65
N CYS A 54 7.44 -12.60 -2.33
CA CYS A 54 6.92 -11.49 -3.15
C CYS A 54 7.52 -11.50 -4.57
N ALA A 55 8.83 -11.71 -4.69
CA ALA A 55 9.48 -11.82 -5.99
C ALA A 55 8.98 -13.02 -6.81
N ALA A 56 8.71 -14.15 -6.15
CA ALA A 56 8.16 -15.34 -6.82
C ALA A 56 6.73 -15.11 -7.30
N ALA A 57 5.87 -14.49 -6.48
CA ALA A 57 4.51 -14.14 -6.87
C ALA A 57 4.50 -13.17 -8.06
N LYS A 58 5.33 -12.12 -8.01
CA LYS A 58 5.48 -11.19 -9.14
C LYS A 58 5.94 -11.89 -10.42
N ALA A 59 6.98 -12.70 -10.34
CA ALA A 59 7.51 -13.42 -11.50
C ALA A 59 6.50 -14.42 -12.08
N ALA A 60 5.61 -14.96 -11.28
CA ALA A 60 4.54 -15.84 -11.73
C ALA A 60 3.39 -15.04 -12.37
N TRP A 61 2.97 -13.95 -11.76
CA TRP A 61 1.98 -13.02 -12.30
C TRP A 61 2.38 -12.44 -13.66
N ASP A 62 3.63 -11.98 -13.80
CA ASP A 62 4.15 -11.39 -15.04
C ASP A 62 4.19 -12.36 -16.22
N LYS A 63 4.16 -13.67 -15.95
CA LYS A 63 4.10 -14.72 -17.00
C LYS A 63 2.70 -15.02 -17.49
N LEU A 64 1.68 -14.60 -16.76
CA LEU A 64 0.30 -14.82 -17.16
C LEU A 64 -0.06 -13.92 -18.35
N THR A 65 -0.87 -14.45 -19.27
CA THR A 65 -1.56 -13.63 -20.26
C THR A 65 -2.66 -12.81 -19.58
N ASP A 66 -3.11 -11.73 -20.22
CA ASP A 66 -4.21 -10.91 -19.68
C ASP A 66 -5.46 -11.74 -19.40
N ALA A 67 -5.80 -12.68 -20.28
CA ALA A 67 -6.93 -13.60 -20.08
C ALA A 67 -6.75 -14.56 -18.90
N GLN A 68 -5.51 -14.93 -18.54
CA GLN A 68 -5.21 -15.74 -17.37
C GLN A 68 -5.24 -14.91 -16.10
N LYS A 69 -4.77 -13.66 -16.14
CA LYS A 69 -4.84 -12.72 -15.01
C LYS A 69 -6.28 -12.48 -14.56
N GLU A 70 -7.21 -12.38 -15.51
CA GLU A 70 -8.65 -12.28 -15.23
C GLU A 70 -9.25 -13.49 -14.50
N LEU A 71 -8.55 -14.62 -14.46
CA LEU A 71 -8.97 -15.84 -13.80
C LEU A 71 -8.31 -16.05 -12.43
N VAL A 72 -7.41 -15.15 -12.03
CA VAL A 72 -6.76 -15.22 -10.72
C VAL A 72 -7.80 -14.87 -9.66
N GLU A 73 -8.08 -15.84 -8.80
CA GLU A 73 -9.06 -15.73 -7.73
C GLU A 73 -8.62 -16.62 -6.57
N GLY A 74 -8.33 -16.05 -5.43
CA GLY A 74 -7.91 -16.68 -4.20
C GLY A 74 -8.65 -16.11 -3.00
N GLU A 75 -8.13 -16.32 -1.81
CA GLU A 75 -8.66 -15.74 -0.58
C GLU A 75 -8.37 -14.23 -0.54
N GLU A 76 -7.18 -13.83 -0.93
CA GLU A 76 -6.68 -12.44 -0.98
C GLU A 76 -6.28 -12.03 -2.41
N ALA A 77 -6.07 -13.01 -3.30
CA ALA A 77 -5.74 -12.77 -4.69
C ALA A 77 -7.00 -12.40 -5.48
N ASP A 78 -7.06 -11.17 -5.94
CA ASP A 78 -8.14 -10.62 -6.74
C ASP A 78 -7.56 -9.84 -7.93
N PRO A 79 -8.04 -10.04 -9.18
CA PRO A 79 -7.50 -9.36 -10.36
C PRO A 79 -7.64 -7.84 -10.28
N ASP A 80 -8.75 -7.36 -9.71
CA ASP A 80 -9.01 -5.92 -9.61
C ASP A 80 -8.10 -5.28 -8.55
N TYR A 81 -7.86 -5.99 -7.45
CA TYR A 81 -7.03 -5.51 -6.36
C TYR A 81 -5.53 -5.68 -6.64
N PHE A 82 -5.12 -6.80 -7.27
CA PHE A 82 -3.70 -7.09 -7.52
C PHE A 82 -3.18 -6.56 -8.86
N GLY A 83 -4.01 -6.49 -9.90
CA GLY A 83 -3.55 -6.25 -11.26
C GLY A 83 -4.18 -5.12 -12.04
N ARG A 84 -5.32 -4.55 -11.60
CA ARG A 84 -6.05 -3.54 -12.36
C ARG A 84 -6.25 -2.25 -11.58
N ASP A 85 -6.35 -1.15 -12.33
CA ASP A 85 -6.80 0.18 -11.89
C ASP A 85 -6.20 0.70 -10.59
N THR A 86 -4.99 0.26 -10.28
CA THR A 86 -4.27 0.71 -9.08
C THR A 86 -3.41 1.94 -9.33
N GLY A 87 -3.37 2.41 -10.57
CA GLY A 87 -2.58 3.58 -10.98
C GLY A 87 -1.15 3.24 -11.36
N ASP A 88 -0.33 4.28 -11.49
CA ASP A 88 1.04 4.22 -11.98
C ASP A 88 2.05 4.26 -10.82
N ALA A 89 2.65 3.11 -10.49
CA ALA A 89 3.64 2.98 -9.43
C ALA A 89 4.86 3.89 -9.61
N SER A 90 5.22 4.24 -10.85
CA SER A 90 6.38 5.09 -11.12
C SER A 90 6.25 6.55 -10.66
N LYS A 91 5.05 6.97 -10.27
CA LYS A 91 4.79 8.30 -9.71
C LYS A 91 5.04 8.39 -8.21
N ASP A 92 5.17 7.26 -7.54
CA ASP A 92 5.47 7.19 -6.11
C ASP A 92 6.98 7.17 -5.85
N ASP A 93 7.34 7.40 -4.60
CA ASP A 93 8.71 7.30 -4.08
C ASP A 93 8.61 6.58 -2.73
N PRO A 94 9.22 5.40 -2.56
CA PRO A 94 9.17 4.66 -1.30
C PRO A 94 9.88 5.35 -0.14
N ARG A 95 10.63 6.42 -0.39
CA ARG A 95 11.34 7.24 0.60
C ARG A 95 12.13 6.44 1.62
N ASN A 96 12.84 5.43 1.15
CA ASN A 96 13.64 4.52 1.98
C ASN A 96 15.14 4.56 1.64
N ALA A 97 15.65 5.70 1.19
CA ALA A 97 17.05 5.88 0.83
C ALA A 97 17.96 5.65 2.05
N ASP A 98 19.13 5.05 1.81
CA ASP A 98 20.19 4.91 2.80
C ASP A 98 21.06 6.19 2.89
N GLY A 99 21.83 6.31 3.99
CA GLY A 99 22.86 7.33 4.11
C GLY A 99 22.35 8.76 4.25
N ILE A 100 21.20 8.94 4.85
CA ILE A 100 20.62 10.24 5.16
C ILE A 100 21.38 10.96 6.29
N GLY A 101 20.98 12.21 6.54
CA GLY A 101 21.59 13.07 7.56
C GLY A 101 21.27 12.67 9.01
N LYS A 102 21.56 13.60 9.92
CA LYS A 102 21.42 13.37 11.36
C LYS A 102 20.01 13.62 11.90
N LYS A 103 19.16 14.20 11.09
CA LYS A 103 17.79 14.58 11.47
C LYS A 103 16.81 13.96 10.47
N GLU A 104 15.90 13.19 10.98
CA GLU A 104 14.90 12.52 10.16
C GLU A 104 13.48 12.81 10.65
N ILE A 105 12.56 13.02 9.72
CA ILE A 105 11.12 12.92 9.95
C ILE A 105 10.65 11.62 9.31
N LEU A 106 10.23 10.66 10.11
CA LEU A 106 9.63 9.43 9.65
C LEU A 106 8.12 9.57 9.62
N VAL A 107 7.55 9.63 8.41
CA VAL A 107 6.10 9.64 8.22
C VAL A 107 5.60 8.21 8.25
N VAL A 108 4.74 7.90 9.20
CA VAL A 108 4.20 6.55 9.41
C VAL A 108 2.73 6.53 9.06
N SER A 109 2.37 5.73 8.06
CA SER A 109 1.01 5.55 7.57
C SER A 109 0.58 4.09 7.68
N PHE A 110 -0.73 3.82 7.78
CA PHE A 110 -1.24 2.47 7.56
C PHE A 110 -0.79 1.92 6.21
N GLY A 111 -0.86 2.77 5.19
CA GLY A 111 -0.50 2.46 3.82
C GLY A 111 -1.70 2.21 2.93
N THR A 112 -1.44 2.11 1.64
CA THR A 112 -2.40 1.69 0.63
C THR A 112 -1.69 0.98 -0.51
N SER A 113 -2.33 -0.03 -1.07
CA SER A 113 -1.85 -0.73 -2.27
C SER A 113 -2.21 -0.02 -3.57
N PHE A 114 -3.10 0.98 -3.53
CA PHE A 114 -3.46 1.77 -4.70
C PHE A 114 -2.37 2.79 -5.02
N ASN A 115 -1.77 2.68 -6.20
CA ASN A 115 -0.64 3.51 -6.63
C ASN A 115 -1.00 5.00 -6.71
N ASP A 116 -2.17 5.32 -7.24
CA ASP A 116 -2.60 6.71 -7.34
C ASP A 116 -2.81 7.33 -5.95
N SER A 117 -3.44 6.63 -5.00
CA SER A 117 -3.58 7.10 -3.62
C SER A 117 -2.22 7.25 -2.92
N ARG A 118 -1.26 6.36 -3.16
CA ARG A 118 0.09 6.55 -2.62
C ARG A 118 0.76 7.80 -3.17
N ALA A 119 0.68 8.00 -4.49
CA ALA A 119 1.33 9.12 -5.17
C ALA A 119 0.65 10.47 -4.89
N GLU A 120 -0.67 10.51 -4.75
CA GLU A 120 -1.42 11.75 -4.59
C GLU A 120 -1.64 12.10 -3.11
N ASP A 121 -2.06 11.14 -2.29
CA ASP A 121 -2.43 11.38 -0.89
C ASP A 121 -1.23 11.25 0.04
N ILE A 122 -0.62 10.05 0.15
CA ILE A 122 0.46 9.80 1.10
C ILE A 122 1.69 10.62 0.75
N LYS A 123 2.16 10.51 -0.50
CA LYS A 123 3.29 11.29 -0.99
C LYS A 123 3.01 12.81 -0.92
N GLY A 124 1.77 13.23 -1.13
CA GLY A 124 1.37 14.63 -0.99
C GLY A 124 1.61 15.17 0.43
N ILE A 125 1.30 14.40 1.47
CA ILE A 125 1.60 14.73 2.87
C ILE A 125 3.11 14.81 3.09
N GLU A 126 3.84 13.79 2.64
CA GLU A 126 5.29 13.71 2.78
C GLU A 126 6.03 14.84 2.07
N ASP A 127 5.59 15.20 0.85
CA ASP A 127 6.13 16.32 0.08
C ASP A 127 5.86 17.67 0.77
N ALA A 128 4.69 17.82 1.40
CA ALA A 128 4.37 19.02 2.18
C ALA A 128 5.29 19.15 3.41
N ILE A 129 5.54 18.05 4.11
CA ILE A 129 6.46 18.00 5.25
C ILE A 129 7.89 18.29 4.76
N ALA A 130 8.37 17.65 3.72
CA ALA A 130 9.71 17.87 3.16
C ALA A 130 9.91 19.32 2.70
N LYS A 131 8.88 19.93 2.15
CA LYS A 131 8.91 21.35 1.76
C LYS A 131 8.99 22.30 2.97
N ALA A 132 8.31 21.94 4.06
CA ALA A 132 8.30 22.75 5.29
C ALA A 132 9.61 22.60 6.08
N TYR A 133 10.19 21.42 6.10
CA TYR A 133 11.37 21.08 6.92
C TYR A 133 12.58 20.69 6.06
N ARG A 134 13.08 21.62 5.27
CA ARG A 134 14.14 21.40 4.26
C ARG A 134 15.49 20.91 4.79
N ASP A 135 15.73 21.08 6.08
CA ASP A 135 16.96 20.64 6.77
C ASP A 135 16.81 19.24 7.38
N TRP A 136 15.72 18.56 7.10
CA TRP A 136 15.39 17.23 7.58
C TRP A 136 15.23 16.27 6.41
N ASP A 137 15.69 15.05 6.59
CA ASP A 137 15.37 13.99 5.66
C ASP A 137 13.98 13.42 5.99
N VAL A 138 13.13 13.28 4.99
CA VAL A 138 11.78 12.75 5.16
C VAL A 138 11.73 11.34 4.58
N ARG A 139 11.36 10.39 5.44
CA ARG A 139 11.18 8.99 5.07
C ARG A 139 9.77 8.51 5.34
N ARG A 140 9.47 7.35 4.76
CA ARG A 140 8.18 6.65 4.87
C ARG A 140 8.36 5.34 5.63
N ALA A 141 7.34 4.97 6.42
CA ALA A 141 7.07 3.60 6.83
C ALA A 141 5.57 3.31 6.76
N PHE A 142 5.22 2.05 6.49
CA PHE A 142 3.85 1.57 6.61
C PHE A 142 3.73 0.63 7.82
N THR A 143 2.55 0.65 8.45
CA THR A 143 2.24 -0.27 9.55
C THR A 143 1.64 -1.58 9.03
N ALA A 144 0.86 -1.54 7.95
CA ALA A 144 0.21 -2.74 7.41
C ALA A 144 1.15 -3.58 6.53
N GLN A 145 1.72 -4.63 7.11
CA GLN A 145 2.65 -5.54 6.40
C GLN A 145 2.01 -6.18 5.17
N ILE A 146 0.73 -6.51 5.24
CA ILE A 146 -0.04 -7.08 4.13
C ILE A 146 -0.04 -6.16 2.90
N ILE A 147 -0.16 -4.85 3.11
CA ILE A 147 -0.09 -3.85 2.03
C ILE A 147 1.32 -3.76 1.45
N ILE A 148 2.34 -3.76 2.30
CA ILE A 148 3.75 -3.75 1.87
C ILE A 148 4.03 -4.94 0.96
N ASN A 149 3.64 -6.13 1.39
CA ASN A 149 3.83 -7.37 0.63
C ASN A 149 3.09 -7.32 -0.72
N HIS A 150 1.88 -6.79 -0.73
CA HIS A 150 1.08 -6.63 -1.93
C HIS A 150 1.78 -5.72 -2.95
N VAL A 151 2.20 -4.53 -2.52
CA VAL A 151 2.92 -3.58 -3.39
C VAL A 151 4.20 -4.21 -3.93
N GLN A 152 4.97 -4.87 -3.09
CA GLN A 152 6.21 -5.51 -3.49
C GLN A 152 5.97 -6.66 -4.48
N ALA A 153 4.96 -7.49 -4.25
CA ALA A 153 4.64 -8.61 -5.14
C ALA A 153 4.08 -8.16 -6.49
N ARG A 154 3.33 -7.07 -6.54
CA ARG A 154 2.75 -6.55 -7.78
C ARG A 154 3.73 -5.66 -8.55
N ASP A 155 4.29 -4.66 -7.89
CA ASP A 155 5.06 -3.60 -8.52
C ASP A 155 6.58 -3.81 -8.39
N GLY A 156 7.02 -4.67 -7.46
CA GLY A 156 8.43 -4.87 -7.14
C GLY A 156 9.00 -3.73 -6.28
N GLU A 157 8.17 -2.81 -5.83
CA GLU A 157 8.56 -1.67 -5.00
C GLU A 157 8.63 -2.08 -3.52
N LYS A 158 9.74 -1.74 -2.87
CA LYS A 158 9.94 -2.05 -1.47
C LYS A 158 9.63 -0.82 -0.61
N ILE A 159 8.63 -0.95 0.24
CA ILE A 159 8.29 0.03 1.25
C ILE A 159 8.73 -0.53 2.60
N ASP A 160 9.40 0.26 3.42
CA ASP A 160 9.82 -0.17 4.75
C ASP A 160 8.60 -0.28 5.69
N ASN A 161 8.54 -1.34 6.49
CA ASN A 161 7.71 -1.33 7.69
C ASN A 161 8.39 -0.50 8.79
N VAL A 162 7.70 -0.27 9.90
CA VAL A 162 8.22 0.57 11.00
C VAL A 162 9.57 0.09 11.49
N LYS A 163 9.72 -1.21 11.74
CA LYS A 163 10.97 -1.80 12.19
C LYS A 163 12.10 -1.59 11.19
N GLN A 164 11.85 -1.82 9.91
CA GLN A 164 12.85 -1.66 8.85
C GLN A 164 13.29 -0.20 8.71
N ALA A 165 12.36 0.75 8.80
CA ALA A 165 12.66 2.18 8.77
C ALA A 165 13.51 2.60 9.97
N LEU A 166 13.20 2.12 11.18
CA LEU A 166 13.96 2.39 12.40
C LEU A 166 15.37 1.77 12.35
N ASP A 167 15.50 0.53 11.90
CA ASP A 167 16.81 -0.11 11.69
C ASP A 167 17.66 0.67 10.68
N ARG A 168 17.03 1.20 9.64
CA ARG A 168 17.68 2.04 8.63
C ARG A 168 18.10 3.40 9.22
N ALA A 169 17.28 4.01 10.07
CA ALA A 169 17.63 5.24 10.78
C ALA A 169 18.86 5.05 11.67
N VAL A 170 18.90 3.97 12.46
CA VAL A 170 20.07 3.60 13.29
C VAL A 170 21.31 3.37 12.43
N LYS A 171 21.19 2.59 11.34
CA LYS A 171 22.29 2.32 10.41
C LYS A 171 22.82 3.60 9.74
N SER A 172 21.94 4.55 9.45
CA SER A 172 22.31 5.86 8.88
C SER A 172 22.92 6.81 9.91
N GLY A 173 22.86 6.49 11.19
CA GLY A 173 23.40 7.30 12.29
C GLY A 173 22.54 8.54 12.58
N VAL A 174 21.22 8.41 12.45
CA VAL A 174 20.25 9.45 12.83
C VAL A 174 20.38 9.73 14.32
N GLU A 175 20.47 11.00 14.66
CA GLU A 175 20.58 11.47 16.04
C GLU A 175 19.25 12.02 16.59
N VAL A 176 18.44 12.60 15.71
CA VAL A 176 17.12 13.14 16.06
C VAL A 176 16.09 12.61 15.09
N LEU A 177 15.16 11.84 15.60
CA LEU A 177 14.04 11.26 14.88
C LEU A 177 12.73 11.89 15.34
N VAL A 178 11.99 12.49 14.44
CA VAL A 178 10.61 12.89 14.64
C VAL A 178 9.71 11.90 13.90
N VAL A 179 8.81 11.26 14.60
CA VAL A 179 7.85 10.34 14.00
C VAL A 179 6.53 11.07 13.84
N GLN A 180 6.07 11.18 12.59
CA GLN A 180 4.78 11.79 12.24
C GLN A 180 3.82 10.71 11.79
N PRO A 181 2.92 10.24 12.67
CA PRO A 181 1.86 9.34 12.26
C PRO A 181 0.83 10.08 11.40
N THR A 182 0.29 9.41 10.39
CA THR A 182 -0.87 9.88 9.63
C THR A 182 -2.16 9.22 10.12
N HIS A 183 -2.10 8.51 11.23
CA HIS A 183 -3.26 7.90 11.88
C HIS A 183 -4.28 8.97 12.26
N LEU A 184 -5.55 8.60 12.21
CA LEU A 184 -6.63 9.55 12.47
C LEU A 184 -6.72 9.92 13.94
N MET A 185 -6.48 8.96 14.84
CA MET A 185 -6.65 9.10 16.29
C MET A 185 -5.74 8.13 17.04
N HIS A 186 -5.66 8.25 18.36
CA HIS A 186 -5.11 7.22 19.22
C HIS A 186 -5.95 5.94 19.11
N GLY A 187 -5.31 4.85 18.77
CA GLY A 187 -5.90 3.53 18.60
C GLY A 187 -4.81 2.47 18.62
N ALA A 188 -5.16 1.19 18.47
CA ALA A 188 -4.23 0.07 18.59
C ALA A 188 -2.98 0.23 17.70
N GLU A 189 -3.13 0.69 16.47
CA GLU A 189 -1.99 0.88 15.54
C GLU A 189 -1.06 2.00 15.98
N TYR A 190 -1.58 3.07 16.58
CA TYR A 190 -0.75 4.13 17.15
C TYR A 190 -0.02 3.62 18.40
N ASP A 191 -0.70 2.86 19.25
CA ASP A 191 -0.10 2.28 20.46
C ASP A 191 1.01 1.29 20.09
N GLU A 192 0.79 0.41 19.10
CA GLU A 192 1.80 -0.51 18.56
C GLU A 192 3.01 0.23 17.97
N LEU A 193 2.78 1.35 17.29
CA LEU A 193 3.86 2.22 16.81
C LEU A 193 4.70 2.75 17.97
N VAL A 194 4.06 3.24 19.03
CA VAL A 194 4.77 3.77 20.21
C VAL A 194 5.57 2.67 20.90
N GLU A 195 5.00 1.48 21.08
CA GLU A 195 5.68 0.31 21.66
C GLU A 195 6.90 -0.12 20.82
N GLU A 196 6.82 -0.01 19.48
CA GLU A 196 7.97 -0.32 18.63
C GLU A 196 9.08 0.72 18.78
N LEU A 197 8.74 2.00 18.92
CA LEU A 197 9.70 3.10 19.11
C LEU A 197 10.46 3.00 20.43
N GLU A 198 9.84 2.53 21.51
CA GLU A 198 10.49 2.31 22.80
C GLU A 198 11.72 1.41 22.70
N LYS A 199 11.74 0.46 21.78
CA LYS A 199 12.86 -0.48 21.53
C LYS A 199 14.09 0.20 20.90
N TYR A 200 13.96 1.49 20.54
CA TYR A 200 15.01 2.26 19.88
C TYR A 200 15.48 3.48 20.68
N GLU A 201 14.93 3.72 21.85
CA GLU A 201 15.29 4.87 22.71
C GLU A 201 16.76 4.87 23.15
N ASP A 202 17.37 3.69 23.27
CA ASP A 202 18.80 3.53 23.58
C ASP A 202 19.71 3.61 22.33
N LYS A 203 19.14 3.57 21.12
CA LYS A 203 19.87 3.55 19.84
C LYS A 203 19.87 4.88 19.13
N ILE A 204 18.83 5.70 19.34
CA ILE A 204 18.67 7.03 18.75
C ILE A 204 18.61 8.05 19.88
N ARG A 205 19.45 9.07 19.83
CA ARG A 205 19.63 10.05 20.93
C ARG A 205 18.30 10.76 21.33
N THR A 206 17.46 11.05 20.35
CA THR A 206 16.20 11.75 20.58
C THR A 206 15.16 11.19 19.63
N ILE A 207 14.07 10.68 20.19
CA ILE A 207 12.87 10.27 19.46
C ILE A 207 11.71 11.14 19.98
N VAL A 208 10.96 11.73 19.06
CA VAL A 208 9.76 12.51 19.35
C VAL A 208 8.64 11.97 18.49
N VAL A 209 7.51 11.62 19.09
CA VAL A 209 6.30 11.17 18.37
C VAL A 209 5.30 12.33 18.38
N ALA A 210 4.81 12.66 17.21
CA ALA A 210 3.73 13.64 17.07
C ALA A 210 2.37 12.98 17.33
N GLU A 211 1.41 13.80 17.74
CA GLU A 211 0.04 13.36 17.92
C GLU A 211 -0.60 12.93 16.59
N PRO A 212 -1.57 12.01 16.62
CA PRO A 212 -2.42 11.69 15.46
C PRO A 212 -3.23 12.91 15.01
N LEU A 213 -3.80 12.84 13.81
CA LEU A 213 -4.47 13.97 13.16
C LEU A 213 -5.59 14.63 14.00
N LEU A 214 -6.38 13.84 14.73
CA LEU A 214 -7.45 14.33 15.62
C LEU A 214 -7.06 14.31 17.10
N GLY A 215 -5.79 14.05 17.42
CA GLY A 215 -5.28 13.97 18.78
C GLY A 215 -6.01 12.94 19.64
N GLU A 216 -6.17 13.22 20.90
CA GLU A 216 -7.01 12.45 21.82
C GLU A 216 -8.49 12.64 21.49
N VAL A 217 -9.20 11.53 21.26
CA VAL A 217 -10.63 11.59 20.93
C VAL A 217 -11.54 11.81 22.15
N GLY A 218 -10.98 11.82 23.36
CA GLY A 218 -11.69 12.02 24.60
C GLY A 218 -12.49 10.80 25.05
N ALA A 219 -13.23 10.93 26.16
CA ALA A 219 -14.04 9.85 26.73
C ALA A 219 -15.21 9.42 25.83
N ASN A 220 -15.60 10.27 24.89
CA ASN A 220 -16.58 9.97 23.87
C ASN A 220 -16.27 10.75 22.58
N ALA A 221 -16.67 10.19 21.45
CA ALA A 221 -16.40 10.74 20.13
C ALA A 221 -17.05 12.11 19.85
N SER A 222 -17.96 12.56 20.69
CA SER A 222 -18.66 13.86 20.56
C SER A 222 -17.90 15.02 21.18
N GLU A 223 -16.82 14.77 21.95
CA GLU A 223 -15.97 15.86 22.45
C GLU A 223 -15.21 16.51 21.31
N ILE A 224 -15.27 17.84 21.28
CA ILE A 224 -14.55 18.65 20.30
C ILE A 224 -13.30 19.19 20.98
N ASN A 225 -12.14 18.79 20.47
CA ASN A 225 -10.84 19.32 20.87
C ASN A 225 -10.28 20.28 19.81
N GLU A 226 -9.16 20.91 20.09
CA GLU A 226 -8.51 21.87 19.19
C GLU A 226 -8.09 21.24 17.85
N ASP A 227 -7.67 19.97 17.86
CA ASP A 227 -7.23 19.25 16.66
C ASP A 227 -8.42 18.97 15.74
N LYS A 228 -9.53 18.48 16.28
CA LYS A 228 -10.78 18.29 15.52
C LYS A 228 -11.26 19.59 14.88
N GLU A 229 -11.20 20.71 15.62
CA GLU A 229 -11.56 22.01 15.06
C GLU A 229 -10.60 22.44 13.95
N ALA A 230 -9.30 22.25 14.13
CA ALA A 230 -8.29 22.61 13.13
C ALA A 230 -8.46 21.80 11.84
N VAL A 231 -8.67 20.49 11.96
CA VAL A 231 -8.93 19.60 10.82
C VAL A 231 -10.23 19.99 10.11
N ALA A 232 -11.32 20.21 10.86
CA ALA A 232 -12.59 20.62 10.26
C ALA A 232 -12.46 21.93 9.48
N LYS A 233 -11.77 22.93 10.04
CA LYS A 233 -11.50 24.21 9.36
C LYS A 233 -10.64 24.02 8.11
N ALA A 234 -9.63 23.15 8.15
CA ALA A 234 -8.78 22.86 7.00
C ALA A 234 -9.57 22.16 5.87
N VAL A 235 -10.40 21.17 6.20
CA VAL A 235 -11.25 20.46 5.25
C VAL A 235 -12.25 21.40 4.59
N VAL A 236 -12.96 22.23 5.37
CA VAL A 236 -13.93 23.20 4.82
C VAL A 236 -13.21 24.21 3.91
N LYS A 237 -12.08 24.74 4.33
CA LYS A 237 -11.28 25.69 3.53
C LYS A 237 -10.87 25.07 2.18
N GLU A 238 -10.43 23.81 2.19
CA GLU A 238 -10.00 23.13 1.00
C GLU A 238 -11.19 22.77 0.09
N ALA A 239 -12.29 22.30 0.67
CA ALA A 239 -13.53 22.03 -0.07
C ALA A 239 -14.04 23.27 -0.81
N VAL A 240 -14.04 24.43 -0.15
CA VAL A 240 -14.41 25.71 -0.79
C VAL A 240 -13.41 26.07 -1.90
N ARG A 241 -12.08 25.87 -1.67
CA ARG A 241 -11.04 26.20 -2.64
C ARG A 241 -11.19 25.42 -3.95
N VAL A 242 -11.60 24.15 -3.89
CA VAL A 242 -11.72 23.26 -5.07
C VAL A 242 -13.11 23.21 -5.66
N SER A 243 -14.12 23.76 -4.97
CA SER A 243 -15.49 23.83 -5.43
C SER A 243 -15.74 25.07 -6.30
N GLU A 244 -16.90 25.09 -6.97
CA GLU A 244 -17.39 26.29 -7.69
C GLU A 244 -18.07 27.31 -6.75
N TYR A 245 -18.22 26.97 -5.47
CA TYR A 245 -18.87 27.79 -4.45
C TYR A 245 -17.86 28.68 -3.71
N ASN A 246 -18.34 29.82 -3.22
CA ASN A 246 -17.51 30.76 -2.46
C ASN A 246 -17.50 30.48 -0.94
N SER A 247 -18.45 29.67 -0.48
CA SER A 247 -18.60 29.26 0.91
C SER A 247 -19.32 27.93 1.01
N ILE A 248 -19.22 27.29 2.20
CA ILE A 248 -19.94 26.06 2.49
C ILE A 248 -21.46 26.29 2.52
N ASP A 249 -21.90 27.48 2.90
CA ASP A 249 -23.32 27.83 2.96
C ASP A 249 -23.95 27.95 1.56
N GLU A 250 -23.14 28.28 0.54
CA GLU A 250 -23.60 28.28 -0.85
C GLU A 250 -23.67 26.88 -1.44
N ALA A 251 -22.95 25.92 -0.86
CA ALA A 251 -22.93 24.51 -1.30
C ALA A 251 -24.03 23.65 -0.66
N ALA A 252 -24.63 24.10 0.43
CA ALA A 252 -25.66 23.41 1.19
C ALA A 252 -27.07 23.71 0.63
#